data_18a6a3e520c6ff3c5a92f6d6ac502894
#
_entry.id   18a6a3e520c6ff3c5a92f6d6ac502894
#
_cell.length_a   1.000
_cell.length_b   1.000
_cell.length_c   1.000
_cell.angle_alpha   90.00
_cell.angle_beta   90.00
_cell.angle_gamma   90.00
#
_symmetry.space_group_name_H-M   'P 1'
#
loop_
_entity.id
_entity.type
_entity.pdbx_description
1 polymer ?
#
loop_
_entity_poly.entity_id
_entity_poly.type
_entity_poly.pdbx_seq_one_letter_code
_entity_poly.pdbx_strand_id
1 'polypeptide(L)'
;MEEDYTPLQLHERLASGAVQLIDVRQRHEHEAARIAGDRLIELSDLQAHAGEIAADRPVVLYCHSGGRSAWASSALRASGFDAHNLAGGILAWVAAGLPIDPPDGRILDH
;
A
#
# COMPACT_ATOMS: atom_id res chain seq x y z
N MET A 1 7.08 18.39 3.35
CA MET A 1 6.60 17.59 2.23
C MET A 1 5.88 16.36 2.72
N GLU A 2 4.72 16.09 2.17
CA GLU A 2 3.92 14.94 2.57
C GLU A 2 4.36 13.70 1.82
N GLU A 3 4.97 12.79 2.54
CA GLU A 3 5.37 11.51 1.97
C GLU A 3 4.39 10.41 2.30
N ASP A 4 3.52 10.64 3.28
CA ASP A 4 2.54 9.67 3.71
C ASP A 4 1.15 10.12 3.31
N TYR A 5 0.33 9.15 2.92
CA TYR A 5 -1.10 9.37 2.72
C TYR A 5 -1.83 8.92 3.99
N THR A 6 -2.85 9.65 4.38
CA THR A 6 -3.79 9.17 5.39
C THR A 6 -4.73 8.15 4.73
N PRO A 7 -5.39 7.30 5.54
CA PRO A 7 -6.38 6.38 4.96
C PRO A 7 -7.47 7.08 4.15
N LEU A 8 -7.97 8.21 4.62
CA LEU A 8 -9.01 8.94 3.89
C LEU A 8 -8.51 9.50 2.57
N GLN A 9 -7.30 10.05 2.55
CA GLN A 9 -6.70 10.53 1.30
C GLN A 9 -6.55 9.41 0.29
N LEU A 10 -6.06 8.25 0.76
CA LEU A 10 -5.91 7.10 -0.12
C LEU A 10 -7.25 6.65 -0.66
N HIS A 11 -8.25 6.56 0.21
CA HIS A 11 -9.59 6.12 -0.19
C HIS A 11 -10.16 7.00 -1.31
N GLU A 12 -10.05 8.32 -1.17
CA GLU A 12 -10.52 9.26 -2.19
C GLU A 12 -9.79 9.08 -3.51
N ARG A 13 -8.48 8.90 -3.45
CA ARG A 13 -7.66 8.81 -4.66
C ARG A 13 -7.78 7.47 -5.36
N LEU A 14 -8.03 6.40 -4.62
CA LEU A 14 -8.35 5.11 -5.21
C LEU A 14 -9.67 5.18 -5.99
N ALA A 15 -10.67 5.83 -5.43
CA ALA A 15 -11.98 5.96 -6.07
C ALA A 15 -11.88 6.68 -7.40
N SER A 16 -10.98 7.66 -7.51
CA SER A 16 -10.80 8.44 -8.74
C SER A 16 -9.81 7.80 -9.72
N GLY A 17 -9.13 6.72 -9.31
CA GLY A 17 -8.11 6.08 -10.14
C GLY A 17 -6.80 6.87 -10.23
N ALA A 18 -6.59 7.82 -9.33
CA ALA A 18 -5.45 8.72 -9.41
C ALA A 18 -4.14 8.09 -8.94
N VAL A 19 -4.19 6.99 -8.21
CA VAL A 19 -3.01 6.35 -7.63
C VAL A 19 -2.99 4.85 -7.91
N GLN A 20 -1.79 4.29 -7.86
CA GLN A 20 -1.56 2.85 -7.82
C GLN A 20 -1.41 2.46 -6.36
N LEU A 21 -1.91 1.29 -5.98
CA LEU A 21 -1.79 0.81 -4.60
C LEU A 21 -1.09 -0.54 -4.59
N ILE A 22 -0.07 -0.67 -3.77
CA ILE A 22 0.73 -1.88 -3.66
C ILE A 22 0.78 -2.34 -2.21
N ASP A 23 0.42 -3.62 -2.00
CA ASP A 23 0.59 -4.30 -0.72
C ASP A 23 1.97 -4.95 -0.74
N VAL A 24 2.83 -4.58 0.20
CA VAL A 24 4.18 -5.16 0.30
C VAL A 24 4.28 -6.22 1.40
N ARG A 25 3.14 -6.63 1.96
CA ARG A 25 3.10 -7.71 2.94
C ARG A 25 3.33 -9.05 2.26
N GLN A 26 3.36 -10.11 3.06
CA GLN A 26 3.48 -11.46 2.51
C GLN A 26 2.12 -11.92 1.97
N ARG A 27 2.18 -12.90 1.05
CA ARG A 27 0.98 -13.40 0.37
C ARG A 27 -0.10 -13.86 1.34
N HIS A 28 0.27 -14.54 2.41
CA HIS A 28 -0.74 -15.05 3.35
C HIS A 28 -1.47 -13.92 4.08
N GLU A 29 -0.79 -12.79 4.33
CA GLU A 29 -1.44 -11.61 4.90
C GLU A 29 -2.43 -11.00 3.91
N HIS A 30 -2.02 -10.91 2.65
CA HIS A 30 -2.83 -10.35 1.57
C HIS A 30 -4.09 -11.20 1.33
N GLU A 31 -3.94 -12.52 1.36
CA GLU A 31 -5.07 -13.41 1.13
C GLU A 31 -6.10 -13.34 2.26
N ALA A 32 -5.63 -13.11 3.50
CA ALA A 32 -6.53 -13.03 4.64
C ALA A 32 -7.36 -11.74 4.63
N ALA A 33 -6.77 -10.63 4.24
CA ALA A 33 -7.46 -9.35 4.11
C ALA A 33 -6.57 -8.35 3.40
N ARG A 34 -7.17 -7.56 2.52
CA ARG A 34 -6.44 -6.54 1.75
C ARG A 34 -7.34 -5.35 1.46
N ILE A 35 -6.75 -4.29 0.93
CA ILE A 35 -7.49 -3.13 0.44
C ILE A 35 -7.81 -3.41 -1.03
N ALA A 36 -9.10 -3.40 -1.39
CA ALA A 36 -9.52 -3.68 -2.76
C ALA A 36 -8.89 -2.68 -3.74
N GLY A 37 -8.54 -3.17 -4.92
CA GLY A 37 -7.91 -2.34 -5.94
C GLY A 37 -6.38 -2.32 -5.85
N ASP A 38 -5.82 -3.05 -4.90
CA ASP A 38 -4.38 -3.13 -4.75
C ASP A 38 -3.78 -4.21 -5.65
N ARG A 39 -2.45 -4.27 -5.59
CA ARG A 39 -1.66 -5.29 -6.22
C ARG A 39 -0.66 -5.78 -5.18
N LEU A 40 -0.49 -7.09 -5.08
CA LEU A 40 0.50 -7.66 -4.18
C LEU A 40 1.86 -7.70 -4.87
N ILE A 41 2.85 -7.04 -4.28
CA ILE A 41 4.26 -7.24 -4.59
C ILE A 41 4.97 -7.33 -3.25
N GLU A 42 5.32 -8.54 -2.84
CA GLU A 42 5.98 -8.73 -1.56
C GLU A 42 7.27 -7.91 -1.51
N LEU A 43 7.61 -7.43 -0.32
CA LEU A 43 8.76 -6.54 -0.15
C LEU A 43 10.04 -7.13 -0.74
N SER A 44 10.24 -8.44 -0.58
CA SER A 44 11.42 -9.13 -1.11
C SER A 44 11.47 -9.15 -2.64
N ASP A 45 10.33 -8.96 -3.30
CA ASP A 45 10.22 -9.00 -4.76
C ASP A 45 10.13 -7.61 -5.39
N LEU A 46 10.08 -6.57 -4.56
CA LEU A 46 9.76 -5.22 -5.04
C LEU A 46 10.74 -4.74 -6.10
N GLN A 47 12.03 -4.94 -5.87
CA GLN A 47 13.04 -4.45 -6.80
C GLN A 47 12.95 -5.15 -8.15
N ALA A 48 12.70 -6.47 -8.15
CA ALA A 48 12.58 -7.23 -9.38
C ALA A 48 11.34 -6.84 -10.19
N HIS A 49 10.30 -6.34 -9.53
CA HIS A 49 9.03 -5.98 -10.15
C HIS A 49 8.81 -4.48 -10.28
N ALA A 50 9.81 -3.65 -9.95
CA ALA A 50 9.66 -2.19 -10.02
C ALA A 50 9.31 -1.70 -11.42
N GLY A 51 9.76 -2.40 -12.46
CA GLY A 51 9.43 -2.04 -13.85
C GLY A 51 7.95 -2.18 -14.19
N GLU A 52 7.17 -2.87 -13.36
CA GLU A 52 5.72 -3.02 -13.55
C GLU A 52 4.93 -1.88 -12.92
N ILE A 53 5.59 -1.01 -12.15
CA ILE A 53 4.96 0.14 -11.53
C ILE A 53 5.03 1.31 -12.52
N ALA A 54 3.88 1.94 -12.80
CA ALA A 54 3.85 3.08 -13.71
C ALA A 54 4.59 4.26 -13.08
N ALA A 55 5.50 4.86 -13.86
CA ALA A 55 6.30 5.98 -13.36
C ALA A 55 5.59 7.32 -13.49
N ASP A 56 4.45 7.37 -14.18
CA ASP A 56 3.73 8.60 -14.50
C ASP A 56 2.60 8.92 -13.53
N ARG A 57 2.42 8.11 -12.49
CA ARG A 57 1.37 8.29 -11.48
C ARG A 57 1.91 8.01 -10.09
N PRO A 58 1.34 8.65 -9.07
CA PRO A 58 1.72 8.32 -7.70
C PRO A 58 1.46 6.84 -7.39
N VAL A 59 2.35 6.25 -6.61
CA VAL A 59 2.18 4.91 -6.08
C VAL A 59 2.18 4.97 -4.56
N VAL A 60 1.18 4.34 -3.95
CA VAL A 60 1.07 4.25 -2.50
C VAL A 60 1.33 2.81 -2.11
N LEU A 61 2.18 2.61 -1.11
CA LEU A 61 2.52 1.29 -0.62
C LEU A 61 2.01 1.14 0.80
N TYR A 62 1.55 -0.05 1.15
CA TYR A 62 1.10 -0.31 2.50
C TYR A 62 1.57 -1.66 3.01
N CYS A 63 1.61 -1.77 4.34
CA CYS A 63 1.86 -3.04 5.02
C CYS A 63 0.93 -3.12 6.23
N HIS A 64 1.33 -3.85 7.26
CA HIS A 64 0.50 -4.03 8.46
C HIS A 64 0.34 -2.72 9.23
N SER A 65 1.47 -2.13 9.65
CA SER A 65 1.46 -0.92 10.49
C SER A 65 2.23 0.25 9.89
N GLY A 66 2.85 0.07 8.73
CA GLY A 66 3.52 1.16 8.02
C GLY A 66 5.04 1.05 7.96
N GLY A 67 5.67 0.15 8.70
CA GLY A 67 7.14 0.07 8.75
C GLY A 67 7.78 -0.46 7.47
N ARG A 68 7.32 -1.61 7.00
CA ARG A 68 7.84 -2.21 5.78
C ARG A 68 7.59 -1.31 4.57
N SER A 69 6.39 -0.74 4.50
CA SER A 69 6.02 0.10 3.36
C SER A 69 6.69 1.47 3.39
N ALA A 70 7.01 1.99 4.58
CA ALA A 70 7.80 3.23 4.68
C ALA A 70 9.19 3.03 4.07
N TRP A 71 9.84 1.92 4.39
CA TRP A 71 11.13 1.58 3.80
C TRP A 71 11.02 1.42 2.27
N ALA A 72 9.97 0.69 1.84
CA ALA A 72 9.75 0.43 0.42
C ALA A 72 9.50 1.72 -0.36
N SER A 73 8.68 2.63 0.17
CA SER A 73 8.39 3.89 -0.52
C SER A 73 9.63 4.77 -0.60
N SER A 74 10.46 4.76 0.44
CA SER A 74 11.72 5.50 0.42
C SER A 74 12.65 4.96 -0.67
N ALA A 75 12.75 3.63 -0.81
CA ALA A 75 13.57 3.02 -1.83
C ALA A 75 13.08 3.36 -3.24
N LEU A 76 11.75 3.35 -3.45
CA LEU A 76 11.19 3.70 -4.75
C LEU A 76 11.39 5.19 -5.07
N ARG A 77 11.27 6.07 -4.08
CA ARG A 77 11.57 7.50 -4.30
C ARG A 77 13.01 7.69 -4.75
N ALA A 78 13.94 6.96 -4.15
CA ALA A 78 15.34 7.03 -4.55
C ALA A 78 15.55 6.58 -5.98
N SER A 79 14.66 5.75 -6.51
CA SER A 79 14.69 5.28 -7.90
C SER A 79 13.87 6.14 -8.85
N GLY A 80 13.33 7.27 -8.38
CA GLY A 80 12.63 8.22 -9.24
C GLY A 80 11.10 8.09 -9.27
N PHE A 81 10.52 7.20 -8.47
CA PHE A 81 9.07 7.07 -8.39
C PHE A 81 8.46 8.09 -7.44
N ASP A 82 7.24 8.52 -7.74
CA ASP A 82 6.44 9.34 -6.83
C ASP A 82 5.75 8.40 -5.84
N ALA A 83 6.51 7.94 -4.86
CA ALA A 83 6.09 6.88 -3.94
C ALA A 83 5.75 7.43 -2.57
N HIS A 84 4.67 6.92 -1.99
CA HIS A 84 4.12 7.36 -0.72
C HIS A 84 3.77 6.16 0.15
N ASN A 85 3.83 6.34 1.45
CA ASN A 85 3.48 5.32 2.41
C ASN A 85 2.06 5.57 2.93
N LEU A 86 1.26 4.51 3.10
CA LEU A 86 0.01 4.62 3.83
C LEU A 86 0.31 4.70 5.32
N ALA A 87 0.07 5.85 5.91
CA ALA A 87 0.37 6.08 7.32
C ALA A 87 -0.41 5.09 8.20
N GLY A 88 0.30 4.36 9.04
CA GLY A 88 -0.30 3.37 9.93
C GLY A 88 -0.75 2.07 9.27
N GLY A 89 -0.55 1.92 7.97
CA GLY A 89 -0.83 0.67 7.25
C GLY A 89 -2.30 0.29 7.23
N ILE A 90 -2.55 -1.00 6.98
CA ILE A 90 -3.92 -1.50 6.94
C ILE A 90 -4.62 -1.40 8.29
N LEU A 91 -3.86 -1.40 9.39
CA LEU A 91 -4.45 -1.18 10.71
C LEU A 91 -5.14 0.17 10.80
N ALA A 92 -4.47 1.24 10.33
CA ALA A 92 -5.07 2.57 10.34
C ALA A 92 -6.24 2.67 9.37
N TRP A 93 -6.17 1.97 8.23
CA TRP A 93 -7.26 1.91 7.26
C TRP A 93 -8.53 1.35 7.92
N VAL A 94 -8.38 0.22 8.61
CA VAL A 94 -9.52 -0.41 9.30
C VAL A 94 -10.02 0.47 10.45
N ALA A 95 -9.11 1.09 11.20
CA ALA A 95 -9.48 1.98 12.31
C ALA A 95 -10.26 3.19 11.82
N ALA A 96 -10.04 3.61 10.58
CA ALA A 96 -10.80 4.71 9.96
C ALA A 96 -12.17 4.27 9.44
N GLY A 97 -12.52 2.99 9.60
CA GLY A 97 -13.81 2.46 9.16
C GLY A 97 -13.90 2.18 7.67
N LEU A 98 -12.76 2.08 7.00
CA LEU A 98 -12.75 1.88 5.55
C LEU A 98 -12.78 0.38 5.21
N PRO A 99 -13.31 0.02 4.03
CA PRO A 99 -13.59 -1.38 3.71
C PRO A 99 -12.35 -2.18 3.37
N ILE A 100 -12.37 -3.46 3.73
CA ILE A 100 -11.36 -4.42 3.33
C ILE A 100 -11.99 -5.53 2.48
N ASP A 101 -11.18 -6.29 1.80
CA ASP A 101 -11.60 -7.39 0.94
C ASP A 101 -10.86 -8.66 1.38
N PRO A 102 -11.58 -9.73 1.76
CA PRO A 102 -13.02 -9.80 1.90
C PRO A 102 -13.53 -8.97 3.09
N PRO A 103 -14.82 -8.57 3.12
CA PRO A 103 -15.31 -7.70 4.20
C PRO A 103 -15.17 -8.27 5.60
N ASP A 104 -15.19 -9.59 5.71
CA ASP A 104 -15.01 -10.30 6.98
C ASP A 104 -13.57 -10.81 7.14
N GLY A 105 -12.65 -10.30 6.33
CA GLY A 105 -11.27 -10.72 6.38
C GLY A 105 -10.59 -10.39 7.69
N ARG A 106 -9.50 -11.10 7.95
CA ARG A 106 -8.77 -10.98 9.20
C ARG A 106 -7.42 -10.34 8.96
N ILE A 107 -7.10 -9.31 9.73
CA ILE A 107 -5.78 -8.67 9.65
C ILE A 107 -4.80 -9.51 10.47
N LEU A 108 -3.87 -10.16 9.78
CA LEU A 108 -2.89 -11.02 10.43
C LEU A 108 -1.69 -10.18 10.87
N ASP A 109 -1.13 -10.54 12.02
CA ASP A 109 0.15 -10.00 12.45
C ASP A 109 1.25 -10.58 11.55
N HIS A 110 2.28 -9.77 11.35
CA HIS A 110 3.41 -10.26 10.55
C HIS A 110 4.53 -10.77 11.43
#